data_1c310c7efba96f223693b2336f77430d
#
_entry.id   1c310c7efba96f223693b2336f77430d
#
_cell.length_a   1.000
_cell.length_b   1.000
_cell.length_c   1.000
_cell.angle_alpha   90.00
_cell.angle_beta   90.00
_cell.angle_gamma   90.00
#
_symmetry.space_group_name_H-M   'P 1'
#
loop_
_entity.id
_entity.type
_entity.pdbx_description
1 polymer ?
#
loop_
_entity_poly.entity_id
_entity_poly.type
_entity_poly.pdbx_seq_one_letter_code
_entity_poly.pdbx_strand_id
1 'polypeptide(L)'
;KKRRKKMARLIFDYPFIGREYRLEKETTMIGRAPENDLSIPDYSMFRKMTLLEQRTYLSSLKNVSRIHARITVRGGQYFIEDIGTSGQGSNYGTFINEIRLEAKKPYPLSDNDHLRFGPIETVFMAE
;
A
#
# COMPACT_ATOMS: atom_id res chain seq x y z
N LYS A 1 -32.21 7.57 -11.44
CA LYS A 1 -31.55 7.65 -10.19
C LYS A 1 -30.10 7.20 -10.28
N LYS A 2 -29.23 8.04 -9.76
CA LYS A 2 -27.81 7.77 -9.83
C LYS A 2 -27.38 6.71 -8.83
N ARG A 3 -26.66 5.73 -9.32
CA ARG A 3 -26.10 4.72 -8.45
C ARG A 3 -24.70 5.14 -8.01
N ARG A 4 -24.44 5.00 -6.72
CA ARG A 4 -23.13 5.31 -6.19
C ARG A 4 -22.11 4.32 -6.70
N LYS A 5 -20.98 4.82 -7.20
CA LYS A 5 -19.92 3.96 -7.68
C LYS A 5 -19.21 3.32 -6.50
N LYS A 6 -19.09 2.01 -6.55
CA LYS A 6 -18.35 1.29 -5.51
C LYS A 6 -16.88 1.28 -5.84
N MET A 7 -16.06 1.43 -4.82
CA MET A 7 -14.61 1.47 -4.96
C MET A 7 -13.97 0.56 -3.96
N ALA A 8 -12.91 -0.11 -4.43
CA ALA A 8 -12.08 -0.88 -3.53
C ALA A 8 -11.28 0.07 -2.63
N ARG A 9 -10.83 -0.45 -1.51
CA ARG A 9 -10.06 0.34 -0.56
C ARG A 9 -9.09 -0.54 0.19
N LEU A 10 -8.08 0.11 0.77
CA LEU A 10 -7.11 -0.54 1.64
C LEU A 10 -7.38 -0.10 3.06
N ILE A 11 -7.38 -1.05 3.98
CA ILE A 11 -7.63 -0.79 5.39
C ILE A 11 -6.34 -0.98 6.16
N PHE A 12 -5.94 0.05 6.91
CA PHE A 12 -4.72 0.04 7.72
C PHE A 12 -5.07 0.19 9.19
N ASP A 13 -4.16 -0.26 10.04
CA ASP A 13 -4.33 -0.14 11.49
C ASP A 13 -3.01 0.30 12.13
N TYR A 14 -2.55 1.50 11.77
CA TYR A 14 -1.33 2.08 12.29
C TYR A 14 -1.56 3.56 12.62
N PRO A 15 -0.85 4.10 13.62
CA PRO A 15 -1.04 5.51 13.97
C PRO A 15 -0.44 6.50 12.97
N PHE A 16 0.37 6.02 12.04
CA PHE A 16 1.07 6.89 11.09
C PHE A 16 0.42 6.89 9.71
N ILE A 17 -0.76 6.29 9.55
CA ILE A 17 -1.42 6.24 8.26
C ILE A 17 -2.93 6.19 8.49
N GLY A 18 -3.68 6.78 7.56
CA GLY A 18 -5.13 6.80 7.66
C GLY A 18 -5.71 5.38 7.63
N ARG A 19 -6.80 5.19 8.33
CA ARG A 19 -7.41 3.87 8.46
C ARG A 19 -7.88 3.33 7.11
N GLU A 20 -8.32 4.20 6.22
CA GLU A 20 -8.89 3.76 4.94
C GLU A 20 -8.29 4.58 3.81
N TYR A 21 -7.83 3.90 2.78
CA TYR A 21 -7.40 4.55 1.55
C TYR A 21 -8.24 4.03 0.39
N ARG A 22 -8.99 4.92 -0.27
CA ARG A 22 -9.82 4.55 -1.40
C ARG A 22 -9.02 4.52 -2.68
N LEU A 23 -9.17 3.43 -3.44
CA LEU A 23 -8.43 3.25 -4.68
C LEU A 23 -9.22 3.88 -5.81
N GLU A 24 -9.19 5.22 -5.88
CA GLU A 24 -9.99 5.99 -6.82
C GLU A 24 -9.32 6.18 -8.17
N LYS A 25 -8.03 5.98 -8.23
CA LYS A 25 -7.27 6.18 -9.46
C LYS A 25 -7.12 4.88 -10.22
N GLU A 26 -6.92 5.00 -11.54
CA GLU A 26 -6.62 3.84 -12.35
C GLU A 26 -5.34 3.17 -11.90
N THR A 27 -4.38 3.96 -11.46
CA THR A 27 -3.11 3.45 -10.95
C THR A 27 -2.78 4.17 -9.65
N THR A 28 -2.44 3.41 -8.61
CA THR A 28 -2.04 3.92 -7.30
C THR A 28 -0.63 3.49 -7.02
N MET A 29 0.28 4.46 -6.90
CA MET A 29 1.68 4.18 -6.51
C MET A 29 1.78 4.21 -5.00
N ILE A 30 2.46 3.23 -4.44
CA ILE A 30 2.56 3.01 -2.99
C ILE A 30 4.02 2.93 -2.60
N GLY A 31 4.41 3.67 -1.55
CA GLY A 31 5.76 3.61 -1.06
C GLY A 31 6.05 4.65 -0.01
N ARG A 32 7.30 4.65 0.46
CA ARG A 32 7.71 5.52 1.54
C ARG A 32 7.90 6.98 1.09
N ALA A 33 8.19 7.22 -0.19
CA ALA A 33 8.41 8.58 -0.67
C ALA A 33 7.09 9.34 -0.66
N PRO A 34 7.12 10.62 -0.23
CA PRO A 34 5.89 11.39 -0.12
C PRO A 34 5.22 11.69 -1.47
N GLU A 35 5.93 11.49 -2.57
CA GLU A 35 5.37 11.70 -3.90
C GLU A 35 4.41 10.60 -4.33
N ASN A 36 4.39 9.46 -3.64
CA ASN A 36 3.48 8.38 -3.98
C ASN A 36 2.03 8.80 -3.75
N ASP A 37 1.12 8.16 -4.48
CA ASP A 37 -0.32 8.37 -4.25
C ASP A 37 -0.68 7.97 -2.83
N LEU A 38 -0.17 6.83 -2.39
CA LEU A 38 -0.32 6.37 -1.02
C LEU A 38 1.06 6.31 -0.41
N SER A 39 1.36 7.29 0.45
CA SER A 39 2.65 7.35 1.13
C SER A 39 2.57 6.61 2.46
N ILE A 40 3.55 5.76 2.73
CA ILE A 40 3.67 5.03 3.99
C ILE A 40 5.00 5.42 4.62
N PRO A 41 5.00 6.27 5.65
CA PRO A 41 3.86 6.78 6.41
C PRO A 41 3.20 7.99 5.74
N ASP A 42 2.03 8.34 6.24
CA ASP A 42 1.46 9.65 5.99
C ASP A 42 2.27 10.62 6.83
N TYR A 43 3.06 11.49 6.19
CA TYR A 43 4.02 12.30 6.92
C TYR A 43 3.37 13.36 7.80
N SER A 44 2.18 13.83 7.46
CA SER A 44 1.49 14.77 8.32
C SER A 44 1.06 14.11 9.63
N MET A 45 0.63 12.84 9.56
CA MET A 45 0.28 12.10 10.76
C MET A 45 1.53 11.72 11.55
N PHE A 46 2.56 11.27 10.84
CA PHE A 46 3.80 10.82 11.48
C PHE A 46 4.45 11.95 12.28
N ARG A 47 4.46 13.18 11.72
CA ARG A 47 5.07 14.31 12.39
C ARG A 47 4.34 14.72 13.66
N LYS A 48 3.05 14.37 13.79
CA LYS A 48 2.27 14.67 15.00
C LYS A 48 2.47 13.66 16.12
N MET A 49 3.12 12.55 15.82
CA MET A 49 3.42 11.54 16.84
C MET A 49 4.56 12.00 17.72
N THR A 50 4.64 11.46 18.94
CA THR A 50 5.75 11.79 19.83
C THR A 50 7.04 11.22 19.25
N LEU A 51 8.18 11.74 19.71
CA LEU A 51 9.47 11.24 19.25
C LEU A 51 9.64 9.77 19.56
N LEU A 52 9.14 9.34 20.71
CA LEU A 52 9.22 7.92 21.10
C LEU A 52 8.40 7.06 20.13
N GLU A 53 7.19 7.49 19.81
CA GLU A 53 6.34 6.78 18.86
C GLU A 53 6.99 6.71 17.49
N GLN A 54 7.53 7.84 17.02
CA GLN A 54 8.21 7.88 15.72
C GLN A 54 9.37 6.88 15.72
N ARG A 55 10.15 6.87 16.80
CA ARG A 55 11.29 5.97 16.91
C ARG A 55 10.85 4.51 16.89
N THR A 56 9.71 4.23 17.52
CA THR A 56 9.18 2.87 17.57
C THR A 56 8.92 2.30 16.18
N TYR A 57 8.44 3.14 15.26
CA TYR A 57 8.05 2.66 13.92
C TYR A 57 9.12 2.86 12.85
N LEU A 58 10.18 3.62 13.14
CA LEU A 58 11.19 3.95 12.14
C LEU A 58 11.83 2.72 11.50
N SER A 59 12.15 1.72 12.32
CA SER A 59 12.83 0.53 11.80
C SER A 59 11.93 -0.25 10.84
N SER A 60 10.63 -0.26 11.08
CA SER A 60 9.70 -0.90 10.17
C SER A 60 9.51 -0.07 8.91
N LEU A 61 9.33 1.24 9.06
CA LEU A 61 9.04 2.11 7.94
C LEU A 61 10.18 2.17 6.93
N LYS A 62 11.43 2.10 7.39
CA LYS A 62 12.56 2.14 6.46
C LYS A 62 12.62 0.90 5.58
N ASN A 63 11.87 -0.15 5.94
CA ASN A 63 11.79 -1.37 5.14
C ASN A 63 10.68 -1.32 4.10
N VAL A 64 10.00 -0.19 3.98
CA VAL A 64 9.14 0.09 2.85
C VAL A 64 9.99 0.85 1.84
N SER A 65 10.08 0.37 0.62
CA SER A 65 10.89 1.03 -0.40
C SER A 65 10.28 2.38 -0.77
N ARG A 66 11.11 3.31 -1.22
CA ARG A 66 10.63 4.64 -1.59
C ARG A 66 9.52 4.54 -2.63
N ILE A 67 9.69 3.66 -3.63
CA ILE A 67 8.61 3.20 -4.51
C ILE A 67 8.54 1.72 -4.26
N HIS A 68 7.38 1.24 -3.76
CA HIS A 68 7.31 -0.13 -3.31
C HIS A 68 6.44 -1.01 -4.20
N ALA A 69 5.22 -0.57 -4.45
CA ALA A 69 4.24 -1.37 -5.18
C ALA A 69 3.30 -0.46 -5.96
N ARG A 70 2.53 -1.07 -6.84
CA ARG A 70 1.56 -0.35 -7.66
C ARG A 70 0.29 -1.18 -7.73
N ILE A 71 -0.87 -0.53 -7.54
CA ILE A 71 -2.16 -1.18 -7.74
C ILE A 71 -2.80 -0.54 -8.95
N THR A 72 -3.28 -1.37 -9.87
CA THR A 72 -3.91 -0.93 -11.11
C THR A 72 -5.29 -1.58 -11.23
N VAL A 73 -6.26 -0.83 -11.73
CA VAL A 73 -7.60 -1.37 -11.99
C VAL A 73 -7.85 -1.42 -13.48
N ARG A 74 -8.37 -2.55 -13.96
CA ARG A 74 -8.74 -2.74 -15.37
C ARG A 74 -10.05 -3.50 -15.40
N GLY A 75 -11.06 -2.91 -16.03
CA GLY A 75 -12.34 -3.58 -16.16
C GLY A 75 -12.93 -4.04 -14.84
N GLY A 76 -12.73 -3.26 -13.78
CA GLY A 76 -13.25 -3.61 -12.48
C GLY A 76 -12.39 -4.58 -11.69
N GLN A 77 -11.33 -5.12 -12.29
CA GLN A 77 -10.42 -6.04 -11.61
C GLN A 77 -9.17 -5.30 -11.17
N TYR A 78 -8.80 -5.47 -9.90
CA TYR A 78 -7.61 -4.84 -9.34
C TYR A 78 -6.43 -5.80 -9.37
N PHE A 79 -5.26 -5.24 -9.65
CA PHE A 79 -4.00 -5.99 -9.71
C PHE A 79 -2.94 -5.26 -8.91
N ILE A 80 -2.04 -6.02 -8.29
CA ILE A 80 -0.93 -5.45 -7.56
C ILE A 80 0.39 -5.95 -8.13
N GLU A 81 1.40 -5.05 -8.19
CA GLU A 81 2.73 -5.39 -8.66
C GLU A 81 3.76 -4.90 -7.66
N ASP A 82 4.79 -5.71 -7.45
CA ASP A 82 5.95 -5.30 -6.66
C ASP A 82 6.90 -4.58 -7.61
N ILE A 83 7.15 -3.28 -7.39
CA ILE A 83 7.91 -2.45 -8.32
C ILE A 83 9.33 -2.19 -7.86
N GLY A 84 9.48 -1.62 -6.67
CA GLY A 84 10.77 -1.21 -6.15
C GLY A 84 11.24 0.14 -6.71
N THR A 85 12.12 0.80 -5.98
CA THR A 85 12.61 2.12 -6.36
C THR A 85 13.35 2.11 -7.69
N SER A 86 14.10 1.05 -7.96
CA SER A 86 14.85 0.92 -9.21
C SER A 86 14.04 0.23 -10.31
N GLY A 87 12.83 -0.23 -10.00
CA GLY A 87 12.03 -0.99 -10.95
C GLY A 87 12.37 -2.47 -10.98
N GLN A 88 13.24 -2.94 -10.08
CA GLN A 88 13.67 -4.33 -10.05
C GLN A 88 13.05 -5.11 -8.89
N GLY A 89 12.06 -4.51 -8.21
CA GLY A 89 11.43 -5.13 -7.06
C GLY A 89 11.82 -4.43 -5.78
N SER A 90 10.94 -4.45 -4.79
CA SER A 90 11.21 -3.84 -3.49
C SER A 90 12.22 -4.70 -2.72
N ASN A 91 12.96 -4.05 -1.81
CA ASN A 91 13.99 -4.77 -1.05
C ASN A 91 13.40 -5.83 -0.13
N TYR A 92 12.27 -5.52 0.50
CA TYR A 92 11.70 -6.42 1.50
C TYR A 92 10.42 -7.10 1.04
N GLY A 93 10.01 -6.87 -0.20
CA GLY A 93 8.96 -7.64 -0.84
C GLY A 93 7.56 -7.09 -0.66
N THR A 94 6.70 -7.50 -1.56
CA THR A 94 5.26 -7.29 -1.49
C THR A 94 4.63 -8.66 -1.43
N PHE A 95 3.63 -8.82 -0.56
CA PHE A 95 3.04 -10.13 -0.29
C PHE A 95 1.52 -10.08 -0.40
N ILE A 96 0.93 -11.16 -0.92
CA ILE A 96 -0.51 -11.39 -0.86
C ILE A 96 -0.71 -12.64 -0.03
N ASN A 97 -1.42 -12.51 1.08
CA ASN A 97 -1.70 -13.64 1.99
C ASN A 97 -0.42 -14.40 2.32
N GLU A 98 0.66 -13.64 2.63
CA GLU A 98 1.99 -14.10 3.02
C GLU A 98 2.77 -14.80 1.93
N ILE A 99 2.31 -14.74 0.68
CA ILE A 99 3.07 -15.27 -0.45
C ILE A 99 3.75 -14.10 -1.15
N ARG A 100 5.08 -14.16 -1.24
CA ARG A 100 5.86 -13.09 -1.84
C ARG A 100 5.64 -13.05 -3.35
N LEU A 101 5.40 -11.86 -3.88
CA LEU A 101 5.18 -11.68 -5.32
C LEU A 101 6.50 -11.62 -6.07
N GLU A 102 6.49 -12.10 -7.31
CA GLU A 102 7.61 -11.86 -8.20
C GLU A 102 7.55 -10.40 -8.64
N ALA A 103 8.73 -9.79 -8.76
CA ALA A 103 8.80 -8.38 -9.15
C ALA A 103 8.22 -8.16 -10.55
N LYS A 104 7.53 -7.04 -10.72
CA LYS A 104 7.03 -6.56 -12.00
C LYS A 104 6.00 -7.46 -12.66
N LYS A 105 5.38 -8.33 -11.89
CA LYS A 105 4.34 -9.21 -12.38
C LYS A 105 3.02 -8.84 -11.72
N PRO A 106 1.96 -8.57 -12.49
CA PRO A 106 0.66 -8.23 -11.89
C PRO A 106 -0.03 -9.46 -11.33
N TYR A 107 -0.59 -9.33 -10.14
CA TYR A 107 -1.35 -10.39 -9.47
C TYR A 107 -2.75 -9.86 -9.18
N PRO A 108 -3.80 -10.63 -9.49
CA PRO A 108 -5.17 -10.17 -9.23
C PRO A 108 -5.45 -10.15 -7.74
N LEU A 109 -6.24 -9.16 -7.32
CA LEU A 109 -6.65 -9.01 -5.93
C LEU A 109 -8.08 -9.46 -5.75
N SER A 110 -8.35 -10.12 -4.64
CA SER A 110 -9.67 -10.58 -4.25
C SER A 110 -10.06 -9.94 -2.93
N ASP A 111 -11.37 -9.82 -2.70
CA ASP A 111 -11.88 -9.23 -1.47
C ASP A 111 -11.27 -9.92 -0.25
N ASN A 112 -10.87 -9.12 0.73
CA ASN A 112 -10.26 -9.56 1.98
C ASN A 112 -8.83 -10.12 1.84
N ASP A 113 -8.17 -9.90 0.71
CA ASP A 113 -6.77 -10.28 0.61
C ASP A 113 -5.94 -9.47 1.60
N HIS A 114 -5.06 -10.15 2.30
CA HIS A 114 -4.10 -9.51 3.20
C HIS A 114 -2.84 -9.18 2.42
N LEU A 115 -2.49 -7.90 2.41
CA LEU A 115 -1.33 -7.43 1.68
C LEU A 115 -0.26 -6.97 2.66
N ARG A 116 0.99 -7.06 2.24
CA ARG A 116 2.08 -6.59 3.08
C ARG A 116 3.14 -5.93 2.21
N PHE A 117 3.53 -4.72 2.58
CA PHE A 117 4.58 -3.96 1.93
C PHE A 117 5.78 -3.96 2.87
N GLY A 118 6.75 -4.85 2.62
CA GLY A 118 7.74 -5.09 3.64
C GLY A 118 7.02 -5.51 4.93
N PRO A 119 7.23 -4.81 6.04
CA PRO A 119 6.55 -5.18 7.29
C PRO A 119 5.16 -4.55 7.48
N ILE A 120 4.72 -3.69 6.57
CA ILE A 120 3.48 -2.94 6.77
C ILE A 120 2.29 -3.66 6.14
N GLU A 121 1.30 -3.95 6.96
CA GLU A 121 0.15 -4.78 6.57
C GLU A 121 -1.08 -3.94 6.25
N THR A 122 -1.87 -4.44 5.32
CA THR A 122 -3.16 -3.84 5.00
C THR A 122 -4.10 -4.93 4.49
N VAL A 123 -5.37 -4.62 4.41
CA VAL A 123 -6.37 -5.54 3.88
C VAL A 123 -7.03 -4.87 2.68
N PHE A 124 -7.10 -5.61 1.58
CA PHE A 124 -7.79 -5.14 0.38
C PHE A 124 -9.27 -5.49 0.50
N MET A 125 -10.12 -4.47 0.47
CA MET A 125 -11.57 -4.65 0.49
C MET A 125 -12.08 -4.26 -0.88
N ALA A 126 -12.76 -5.21 -1.55
CA ALA A 126 -13.20 -4.98 -2.92
C ALA A 126 -14.24 -3.88 -3.03
N GLU A 127 -14.90 -3.56 -1.92
CA GLU A 127 -15.81 -2.41 -1.89
C GLU A 127 -16.26 -2.08 -0.48
#